data_d7f0b73bfd00a55e37e80b8497d35690
#
_entry.id   d7f0b73bfd00a55e37e80b8497d35690
#
_cell.length_a   1.000
_cell.length_b   1.000
_cell.length_c   1.000
_cell.angle_alpha   90.00
_cell.angle_beta   90.00
_cell.angle_gamma   90.00
#
_symmetry.space_group_name_H-M   'P 1'
#
loop_
_entity.id
_entity.type
_entity.pdbx_description
1 polymer ?
#
loop_
_entity_poly.entity_id
_entity_poly.type
_entity_poly.pdbx_seq_one_letter_code
_entity_poly.pdbx_strand_id
1 'polypeptide(L)'
;MILQGKNAVIFGAGGSLGGSVAQTFAKSGAKVFLSGRTLESVQKVAEGIKADGGHADVSEVDALNEQAIKNYVDSIVRKAGTIDICFNAIGLQDTQNIPLTKMSLADFIRPIKIAMETQFLTATALGRIMMKQKSGVILSLTATPGGIGYPNVGGFGPACCAIEGFSRDLASELGTYGIRVVNIRSAGSPDSSPFVQALENGGVKEFISKLEEDTMLKELPMMVDIANVATFLASDLAGKITGVTIDVTCGTTAGLNSKVAAIPFR
;
A
#
# COMPACT_ATOMS: atom_id res chain seq x y z
N MET A 1 -23.23 -1.69 0.71
CA MET A 1 -21.75 -1.77 0.90
C MET A 1 -21.09 -0.91 -0.16
N ILE A 2 -20.09 -0.09 0.21
CA ILE A 2 -19.52 0.95 -0.69
C ILE A 2 -18.68 0.39 -1.85
N LEU A 3 -18.28 -0.87 -1.80
CA LEU A 3 -17.58 -1.57 -2.90
C LEU A 3 -18.42 -2.71 -3.50
N GLN A 4 -19.74 -2.68 -3.31
CA GLN A 4 -20.64 -3.72 -3.82
C GLN A 4 -20.49 -3.91 -5.34
N GLY A 5 -20.20 -5.13 -5.75
CA GLY A 5 -20.07 -5.52 -7.15
C GLY A 5 -18.74 -5.12 -7.83
N LYS A 6 -17.81 -4.50 -7.09
CA LYS A 6 -16.47 -4.16 -7.61
C LYS A 6 -15.55 -5.39 -7.58
N ASN A 7 -14.68 -5.49 -8.57
CA ASN A 7 -13.62 -6.48 -8.69
C ASN A 7 -12.27 -5.83 -8.32
N ALA A 8 -11.67 -6.26 -7.22
CA ALA A 8 -10.43 -5.68 -6.69
C ALA A 8 -9.26 -6.66 -6.81
N VAL A 9 -8.18 -6.22 -7.43
CA VAL A 9 -6.92 -6.97 -7.53
C VAL A 9 -5.94 -6.42 -6.50
N ILE A 10 -5.43 -7.31 -5.64
CA ILE A 10 -4.48 -6.95 -4.58
C ILE A 10 -3.17 -7.70 -4.81
N PHE A 11 -2.10 -6.96 -5.13
CA PHE A 11 -0.74 -7.49 -5.17
C PHE A 11 -0.09 -7.38 -3.80
N GLY A 12 0.61 -8.42 -3.37
CA GLY A 12 1.19 -8.49 -2.03
C GLY A 12 0.18 -8.79 -0.93
N ALA A 13 -0.93 -9.46 -1.28
CA ALA A 13 -2.04 -9.76 -0.38
C ALA A 13 -1.69 -10.67 0.80
N GLY A 14 -0.60 -11.44 0.72
CA GLY A 14 -0.13 -12.27 1.83
C GLY A 14 0.60 -11.52 2.94
N GLY A 15 0.92 -10.24 2.75
CA GLY A 15 1.48 -9.36 3.77
C GLY A 15 0.41 -8.80 4.70
N SER A 16 0.83 -8.31 5.88
CA SER A 16 -0.08 -7.80 6.92
C SER A 16 -1.05 -6.75 6.39
N LEU A 17 -0.55 -5.70 5.73
CA LEU A 17 -1.38 -4.61 5.24
C LEU A 17 -2.18 -5.00 3.99
N GLY A 18 -1.56 -5.74 3.05
CA GLY A 18 -2.27 -6.25 1.87
C GLY A 18 -3.44 -7.16 2.28
N GLY A 19 -3.23 -8.01 3.29
CA GLY A 19 -4.28 -8.86 3.87
C GLY A 19 -5.39 -8.06 4.55
N SER A 20 -5.04 -7.04 5.35
CA SER A 20 -6.03 -6.17 6.01
C SER A 20 -6.89 -5.42 5.00
N VAL A 21 -6.28 -4.87 3.94
CA VAL A 21 -7.01 -4.20 2.84
C VAL A 21 -7.91 -5.19 2.11
N ALA A 22 -7.43 -6.40 1.80
CA ALA A 22 -8.21 -7.44 1.14
C ALA A 22 -9.47 -7.82 1.94
N GLN A 23 -9.32 -8.02 3.25
CA GLN A 23 -10.44 -8.31 4.15
C GLN A 23 -11.45 -7.16 4.21
N THR A 24 -10.97 -5.92 4.33
CA THR A 24 -11.82 -4.73 4.41
C THR A 24 -12.57 -4.48 3.09
N PHE A 25 -11.91 -4.68 1.95
CA PHE A 25 -12.56 -4.61 0.63
C PHE A 25 -13.66 -5.67 0.48
N ALA A 26 -13.38 -6.92 0.88
CA ALA A 26 -14.36 -8.00 0.84
C ALA A 26 -15.56 -7.71 1.76
N LYS A 27 -15.32 -7.26 3.00
CA LYS A 27 -16.37 -6.82 3.93
C LYS A 27 -17.20 -5.65 3.39
N SER A 28 -16.60 -4.84 2.52
CA SER A 28 -17.28 -3.72 1.85
C SER A 28 -18.01 -4.12 0.57
N GLY A 29 -18.01 -5.41 0.19
CA GLY A 29 -18.78 -5.97 -0.91
C GLY A 29 -18.01 -6.23 -2.19
N ALA A 30 -16.68 -6.04 -2.21
CA ALA A 30 -15.85 -6.35 -3.36
C ALA A 30 -15.61 -7.87 -3.49
N LYS A 31 -15.47 -8.35 -4.74
CA LYS A 31 -14.79 -9.60 -5.03
C LYS A 31 -13.30 -9.33 -5.11
N VAL A 32 -12.50 -10.04 -4.32
CA VAL A 32 -11.07 -9.79 -4.24
C VAL A 32 -10.27 -10.89 -4.94
N PHE A 33 -9.31 -10.48 -5.76
CA PHE A 33 -8.35 -11.31 -6.46
C PHE A 33 -6.98 -11.08 -5.85
N LEU A 34 -6.52 -12.04 -5.07
CA LEU A 34 -5.36 -11.93 -4.21
C LEU A 34 -4.14 -12.55 -4.85
N SER A 35 -3.02 -11.85 -4.83
CA SER A 35 -1.77 -12.41 -5.34
C SER A 35 -0.56 -12.10 -4.45
N GLY A 36 0.42 -12.99 -4.53
CA GLY A 36 1.69 -12.90 -3.84
C GLY A 36 2.65 -13.99 -4.31
N ARG A 37 3.91 -13.89 -3.94
CA ARG A 37 4.95 -14.89 -4.29
C ARG A 37 4.82 -16.21 -3.53
N THR A 38 4.16 -16.19 -2.38
CA THR A 38 3.94 -17.36 -1.53
C THR A 38 2.45 -17.64 -1.47
N LEU A 39 2.03 -18.71 -2.14
CA LEU A 39 0.60 -19.06 -2.25
C LEU A 39 -0.03 -19.30 -0.88
N GLU A 40 0.68 -19.98 0.05
CA GLU A 40 0.20 -20.28 1.40
C GLU A 40 -0.25 -19.02 2.17
N SER A 41 0.58 -17.96 2.16
CA SER A 41 0.24 -16.70 2.86
C SER A 41 -1.01 -16.03 2.26
N VAL A 42 -1.18 -16.10 0.95
CA VAL A 42 -2.35 -15.55 0.25
C VAL A 42 -3.60 -16.41 0.51
N GLN A 43 -3.45 -17.73 0.56
CA GLN A 43 -4.54 -18.66 0.88
C GLN A 43 -5.09 -18.42 2.27
N LYS A 44 -4.23 -18.22 3.28
CA LYS A 44 -4.64 -17.91 4.64
C LYS A 44 -5.53 -16.66 4.72
N VAL A 45 -5.19 -15.63 3.95
CA VAL A 45 -6.04 -14.41 3.87
C VAL A 45 -7.39 -14.72 3.20
N ALA A 46 -7.37 -15.47 2.11
CA ALA A 46 -8.59 -15.86 1.40
C ALA A 46 -9.53 -16.74 2.23
N GLU A 47 -8.98 -17.63 3.04
CA GLU A 47 -9.76 -18.47 3.96
C GLU A 47 -10.50 -17.61 5.00
N GLY A 48 -9.84 -16.62 5.59
CA GLY A 48 -10.47 -15.67 6.50
C GLY A 48 -11.62 -14.89 5.82
N ILE A 49 -11.39 -14.40 4.60
CA ILE A 49 -12.42 -13.70 3.82
C ILE A 49 -13.63 -14.60 3.53
N LYS A 50 -13.38 -15.86 3.14
CA LYS A 50 -14.45 -16.82 2.85
C LYS A 50 -15.21 -17.23 4.10
N ALA A 51 -14.54 -17.38 5.24
CA ALA A 51 -15.17 -17.66 6.52
C ALA A 51 -16.11 -16.54 6.95
N ASP A 52 -15.79 -15.28 6.63
CA ASP A 52 -16.63 -14.10 6.84
C ASP A 52 -17.73 -13.94 5.74
N GLY A 53 -17.90 -14.91 4.83
CA GLY A 53 -18.88 -14.87 3.75
C GLY A 53 -18.50 -14.03 2.54
N GLY A 54 -17.26 -13.57 2.46
CA GLY A 54 -16.73 -12.81 1.32
C GLY A 54 -16.29 -13.70 0.16
N HIS A 55 -15.93 -13.08 -0.96
CA HIS A 55 -15.44 -13.77 -2.14
C HIS A 55 -13.96 -13.44 -2.39
N ALA A 56 -13.10 -14.47 -2.39
CA ALA A 56 -11.67 -14.33 -2.65
C ALA A 56 -11.16 -15.44 -3.57
N ASP A 57 -10.48 -15.04 -4.64
CA ASP A 57 -9.67 -15.89 -5.52
C ASP A 57 -8.18 -15.67 -5.21
N VAL A 58 -7.36 -16.71 -5.32
CA VAL A 58 -5.92 -16.65 -5.04
C VAL A 58 -5.08 -17.06 -6.25
N SER A 59 -3.91 -16.45 -6.39
CA SER A 59 -2.93 -16.80 -7.40
C SER A 59 -1.51 -16.56 -6.89
N GLU A 60 -0.60 -17.44 -7.24
CA GLU A 60 0.83 -17.20 -7.08
C GLU A 60 1.33 -16.34 -8.23
N VAL A 61 1.83 -15.13 -7.92
CA VAL A 61 2.33 -14.18 -8.92
C VAL A 61 3.57 -13.50 -8.40
N ASP A 62 4.66 -13.61 -9.15
CA ASP A 62 5.81 -12.74 -8.96
C ASP A 62 5.57 -11.43 -9.75
N ALA A 63 5.44 -10.34 -9.02
CA ALA A 63 5.20 -9.02 -9.61
C ALA A 63 6.44 -8.40 -10.30
N LEU A 64 7.58 -9.07 -10.28
CA LEU A 64 8.75 -8.76 -11.12
C LEU A 64 8.71 -9.50 -12.46
N ASN A 65 7.76 -10.39 -12.66
CA ASN A 65 7.60 -11.14 -13.92
C ASN A 65 6.41 -10.60 -14.73
N GLU A 66 6.72 -9.84 -15.79
CA GLU A 66 5.71 -9.21 -16.65
C GLU A 66 4.73 -10.22 -17.26
N GLN A 67 5.23 -11.40 -17.70
CA GLN A 67 4.37 -12.41 -18.30
C GLN A 67 3.42 -13.05 -17.27
N ALA A 68 3.90 -13.25 -16.03
CA ALA A 68 3.06 -13.75 -14.94
C ALA A 68 1.93 -12.76 -14.60
N ILE A 69 2.23 -11.47 -14.53
CA ILE A 69 1.23 -10.41 -14.33
C ILE A 69 0.21 -10.42 -15.45
N LYS A 70 0.65 -10.46 -16.71
CA LYS A 70 -0.24 -10.51 -17.87
C LYS A 70 -1.19 -11.70 -17.81
N ASN A 71 -0.66 -12.90 -17.58
CA ASN A 71 -1.45 -14.13 -17.50
C ASN A 71 -2.49 -14.04 -16.36
N TYR A 72 -2.08 -13.47 -15.21
CA TYR A 72 -2.96 -13.26 -14.08
C TYR A 72 -4.09 -12.28 -14.40
N VAL A 73 -3.78 -11.11 -14.94
CA VAL A 73 -4.79 -10.11 -15.36
C VAL A 73 -5.75 -10.68 -16.39
N ASP A 74 -5.24 -11.37 -17.41
CA ASP A 74 -6.08 -12.03 -18.42
C ASP A 74 -7.01 -13.09 -17.79
N SER A 75 -6.56 -13.80 -16.78
CA SER A 75 -7.38 -14.79 -16.07
C SER A 75 -8.52 -14.13 -15.28
N ILE A 76 -8.27 -12.98 -14.65
CA ILE A 76 -9.29 -12.21 -13.93
C ILE A 76 -10.33 -11.66 -14.90
N VAL A 77 -9.90 -11.08 -16.01
CA VAL A 77 -10.83 -10.55 -17.03
C VAL A 77 -11.73 -11.65 -17.59
N ARG A 78 -11.18 -12.86 -17.82
CA ARG A 78 -12.03 -14.02 -18.25
C ARG A 78 -13.05 -14.45 -17.20
N LYS A 79 -12.70 -14.35 -15.90
CA LYS A 79 -13.57 -14.78 -14.78
C LYS A 79 -14.62 -13.74 -14.40
N ALA A 80 -14.20 -12.47 -14.33
CA ALA A 80 -14.98 -11.39 -13.73
C ALA A 80 -15.46 -10.33 -14.74
N GLY A 81 -14.91 -10.31 -15.94
CA GLY A 81 -15.26 -9.36 -17.00
C GLY A 81 -14.59 -7.99 -16.84
N THR A 82 -14.50 -7.47 -15.62
CA THR A 82 -13.94 -6.15 -15.31
C THR A 82 -12.91 -6.22 -14.17
N ILE A 83 -12.07 -5.18 -14.09
CA ILE A 83 -11.19 -4.90 -12.96
C ILE A 83 -11.43 -3.45 -12.55
N ASP A 84 -12.00 -3.23 -11.38
CA ASP A 84 -12.39 -1.90 -10.91
C ASP A 84 -11.32 -1.25 -10.03
N ILE A 85 -10.60 -2.07 -9.24
CA ILE A 85 -9.65 -1.62 -8.24
C ILE A 85 -8.34 -2.39 -8.39
N CYS A 86 -7.21 -1.66 -8.37
CA CYS A 86 -5.88 -2.19 -8.16
C CYS A 86 -5.32 -1.66 -6.84
N PHE A 87 -4.85 -2.54 -5.98
CA PHE A 87 -4.10 -2.16 -4.79
C PHE A 87 -2.74 -2.85 -4.77
N ASN A 88 -1.65 -2.06 -4.70
CA ASN A 88 -0.30 -2.58 -4.67
C ASN A 88 0.32 -2.41 -3.28
N ALA A 89 0.51 -3.54 -2.58
CA ALA A 89 1.14 -3.64 -1.26
C ALA A 89 2.40 -4.54 -1.30
N ILE A 90 3.16 -4.48 -2.38
CA ILE A 90 4.35 -5.32 -2.56
C ILE A 90 5.49 -4.81 -1.66
N GLY A 91 6.08 -5.71 -0.86
CA GLY A 91 7.23 -5.40 -0.02
C GLY A 91 8.50 -5.14 -0.84
N LEU A 92 9.29 -4.15 -0.44
CA LEU A 92 10.42 -3.63 -1.21
C LEU A 92 11.76 -4.31 -0.91
N GLN A 93 11.82 -5.26 0.04
CA GLN A 93 13.04 -5.97 0.45
C GLN A 93 14.18 -5.02 0.84
N ASP A 94 13.82 -3.95 1.53
CA ASP A 94 14.74 -2.91 1.99
C ASP A 94 15.62 -3.39 3.15
N THR A 95 16.78 -2.75 3.27
CA THR A 95 17.69 -2.90 4.39
C THR A 95 17.70 -1.60 5.17
N GLN A 96 17.40 -1.67 6.46
CA GLN A 96 17.31 -0.52 7.37
C GLN A 96 18.35 -0.61 8.49
N ASN A 97 18.41 0.42 9.34
CA ASN A 97 19.31 0.55 10.50
C ASN A 97 20.80 0.64 10.13
N ILE A 98 21.12 1.01 8.90
CA ILE A 98 22.49 1.27 8.44
C ILE A 98 22.57 2.73 7.98
N PRO A 99 23.50 3.54 8.51
CA PRO A 99 23.76 4.89 7.99
C PRO A 99 24.09 4.86 6.49
N LEU A 100 23.59 5.80 5.72
CA LEU A 100 23.82 5.85 4.25
C LEU A 100 25.31 5.83 3.90
N THR A 101 26.16 6.45 4.72
CA THR A 101 27.62 6.47 4.50
C THR A 101 28.30 5.12 4.69
N LYS A 102 27.59 4.13 5.26
CA LYS A 102 28.08 2.75 5.49
C LYS A 102 27.30 1.70 4.71
N MET A 103 26.24 2.11 4.01
CA MET A 103 25.37 1.19 3.25
C MET A 103 26.03 0.84 1.91
N SER A 104 25.85 -0.42 1.46
CA SER A 104 26.28 -0.81 0.12
C SER A 104 25.37 -0.20 -0.95
N LEU A 105 25.91 0.08 -2.15
CA LEU A 105 25.08 0.54 -3.28
C LEU A 105 23.99 -0.49 -3.63
N ALA A 106 24.29 -1.78 -3.53
CA ALA A 106 23.33 -2.84 -3.83
C ALA A 106 22.14 -2.82 -2.87
N ASP A 107 22.36 -2.62 -1.57
CA ASP A 107 21.29 -2.51 -0.56
C ASP A 107 20.47 -1.24 -0.73
N PHE A 108 21.12 -0.14 -1.10
CA PHE A 108 20.46 1.13 -1.38
C PHE A 108 19.55 1.05 -2.61
N ILE A 109 20.03 0.49 -3.73
CA ILE A 109 19.30 0.45 -5.01
C ILE A 109 18.18 -0.60 -5.02
N ARG A 110 18.34 -1.71 -4.29
CA ARG A 110 17.38 -2.83 -4.31
C ARG A 110 15.92 -2.42 -4.10
N PRO A 111 15.54 -1.69 -3.03
CA PRO A 111 14.15 -1.30 -2.83
C PRO A 111 13.63 -0.34 -3.89
N ILE A 112 14.47 0.55 -4.41
CA ILE A 112 14.10 1.48 -5.48
C ILE A 112 13.79 0.73 -6.77
N LYS A 113 14.63 -0.23 -7.14
CA LYS A 113 14.45 -1.07 -8.32
C LYS A 113 13.16 -1.89 -8.20
N ILE A 114 12.98 -2.61 -7.08
CA ILE A 114 11.77 -3.43 -6.85
C ILE A 114 10.52 -2.54 -6.89
N ALA A 115 10.56 -1.37 -6.26
CA ALA A 115 9.45 -0.44 -6.26
C ALA A 115 9.06 -0.04 -7.69
N MET A 116 10.01 0.43 -8.48
CA MET A 116 9.72 0.95 -9.82
C MET A 116 9.28 -0.16 -10.77
N GLU A 117 9.95 -1.30 -10.78
CA GLU A 117 9.58 -2.43 -11.64
C GLU A 117 8.17 -2.94 -11.29
N THR A 118 7.87 -3.19 -10.01
CA THR A 118 6.56 -3.74 -9.61
C THR A 118 5.42 -2.74 -9.78
N GLN A 119 5.61 -1.47 -9.43
CA GLN A 119 4.60 -0.43 -9.65
C GLN A 119 4.31 -0.24 -11.13
N PHE A 120 5.34 -0.14 -11.97
CA PHE A 120 5.18 0.02 -13.40
C PHE A 120 4.46 -1.18 -14.04
N LEU A 121 4.92 -2.40 -13.78
CA LEU A 121 4.36 -3.60 -14.39
C LEU A 121 2.90 -3.84 -13.98
N THR A 122 2.59 -3.73 -12.68
CA THR A 122 1.23 -3.97 -12.19
C THR A 122 0.26 -2.86 -12.62
N ALA A 123 0.62 -1.59 -12.39
CA ALA A 123 -0.27 -0.47 -12.67
C ALA A 123 -0.53 -0.30 -14.17
N THR A 124 0.47 -0.51 -15.03
CA THR A 124 0.27 -0.40 -16.48
C THR A 124 -0.53 -1.57 -17.06
N ALA A 125 -0.33 -2.79 -16.53
CA ALA A 125 -1.11 -3.96 -16.97
C ALA A 125 -2.60 -3.77 -16.67
N LEU A 126 -2.96 -3.34 -15.44
CA LEU A 126 -4.34 -3.10 -15.07
C LEU A 126 -4.88 -1.80 -15.71
N GLY A 127 -4.06 -0.77 -15.81
CA GLY A 127 -4.40 0.48 -16.47
C GLY A 127 -4.89 0.26 -17.91
N ARG A 128 -4.23 -0.62 -18.67
CA ARG A 128 -4.68 -0.98 -20.06
C ARG A 128 -6.09 -1.59 -20.09
N ILE A 129 -6.47 -2.35 -19.06
CA ILE A 129 -7.84 -2.90 -18.96
C ILE A 129 -8.81 -1.79 -18.58
N MET A 130 -8.48 -0.98 -17.56
CA MET A 130 -9.30 0.12 -17.09
C MET A 130 -9.51 1.19 -18.16
N MET A 131 -8.51 1.46 -19.01
CA MET A 131 -8.65 2.38 -20.16
C MET A 131 -9.76 1.92 -21.13
N LYS A 132 -9.86 0.62 -21.41
CA LYS A 132 -10.94 0.05 -22.25
C LYS A 132 -12.30 0.16 -21.55
N GLN A 133 -12.32 0.04 -20.22
CA GLN A 133 -13.53 0.17 -19.40
C GLN A 133 -13.95 1.63 -19.22
N LYS A 134 -13.01 2.60 -19.41
CA LYS A 134 -13.17 4.03 -19.10
C LYS A 134 -13.50 4.28 -17.63
N SER A 135 -13.02 3.44 -16.75
CA SER A 135 -13.22 3.54 -15.30
C SER A 135 -12.22 2.65 -14.57
N GLY A 136 -11.88 3.02 -13.35
CA GLY A 136 -11.02 2.25 -12.47
C GLY A 136 -10.33 3.13 -11.43
N VAL A 137 -9.73 2.47 -10.45
CA VAL A 137 -8.85 3.14 -9.48
C VAL A 137 -7.61 2.29 -9.21
N ILE A 138 -6.45 2.94 -9.25
CA ILE A 138 -5.16 2.35 -8.92
C ILE A 138 -4.68 3.00 -7.62
N LEU A 139 -4.45 2.17 -6.61
CA LEU A 139 -3.95 2.59 -5.30
C LEU A 139 -2.56 2.01 -5.08
N SER A 140 -1.62 2.86 -4.71
CA SER A 140 -0.28 2.49 -4.26
C SER A 140 -0.09 2.78 -2.78
N LEU A 141 0.92 2.16 -2.19
CA LEU A 141 1.26 2.31 -0.78
C LEU A 141 2.70 2.78 -0.64
N THR A 142 2.90 3.80 0.20
CA THR A 142 4.20 4.26 0.67
C THR A 142 4.19 4.44 2.19
N ALA A 143 5.28 4.91 2.73
CA ALA A 143 5.39 5.14 4.17
C ALA A 143 5.93 6.54 4.46
N THR A 144 5.92 6.91 5.75
CA THR A 144 6.40 8.20 6.30
C THR A 144 7.67 8.74 5.62
N PRO A 145 8.72 7.90 5.30
CA PRO A 145 9.92 8.40 4.63
C PRO A 145 9.71 8.94 3.21
N GLY A 146 8.55 8.77 2.60
CA GLY A 146 8.16 9.44 1.35
C GLY A 146 7.81 10.91 1.53
N GLY A 147 7.47 11.34 2.74
CA GLY A 147 7.02 12.71 3.06
C GLY A 147 8.01 13.53 3.87
N ILE A 148 8.89 12.89 4.63
CA ILE A 148 9.88 13.57 5.48
C ILE A 148 11.22 12.84 5.45
N GLY A 149 12.29 13.54 5.83
CA GLY A 149 13.60 12.92 6.06
C GLY A 149 13.54 11.96 7.25
N TYR A 150 13.93 10.71 7.03
CA TYR A 150 13.94 9.67 8.06
C TYR A 150 15.33 9.02 8.12
N PRO A 151 15.97 8.94 9.29
CA PRO A 151 17.33 8.39 9.39
C PRO A 151 17.31 6.85 9.26
N ASN A 152 18.41 6.31 8.72
CA ASN A 152 18.70 4.87 8.66
C ASN A 152 17.69 3.98 7.91
N VAL A 153 16.87 4.55 7.04
CA VAL A 153 15.92 3.79 6.19
C VAL A 153 16.49 3.40 4.82
N GLY A 154 17.73 3.78 4.54
CA GLY A 154 18.42 3.42 3.31
C GLY A 154 17.69 3.85 2.04
N GLY A 155 17.57 2.93 1.09
CA GLY A 155 16.88 3.14 -0.18
C GLY A 155 15.35 3.13 -0.08
N PHE A 156 14.78 2.82 1.08
CA PHE A 156 13.32 2.77 1.27
C PHE A 156 12.66 4.14 1.14
N GLY A 157 13.26 5.21 1.72
CA GLY A 157 12.77 6.57 1.55
C GLY A 157 12.74 7.01 0.08
N PRO A 158 13.86 6.96 -0.65
CA PRO A 158 13.88 7.21 -2.10
C PRO A 158 12.89 6.36 -2.90
N ALA A 159 12.68 5.08 -2.54
CA ALA A 159 11.68 4.23 -3.18
C ALA A 159 10.25 4.76 -2.96
N CYS A 160 9.91 5.17 -1.74
CA CYS A 160 8.62 5.81 -1.44
C CYS A 160 8.41 7.09 -2.29
N CYS A 161 9.41 7.98 -2.33
CA CYS A 161 9.35 9.19 -3.15
C CYS A 161 9.15 8.88 -4.64
N ALA A 162 9.83 7.84 -5.15
CA ALA A 162 9.70 7.41 -6.55
C ALA A 162 8.29 6.86 -6.84
N ILE A 163 7.69 6.06 -5.95
CA ILE A 163 6.31 5.58 -6.07
C ILE A 163 5.33 6.76 -6.11
N GLU A 164 5.48 7.75 -5.23
CA GLU A 164 4.62 8.94 -5.20
C GLU A 164 4.74 9.78 -6.47
N GLY A 165 5.97 9.93 -7.01
CA GLY A 165 6.21 10.56 -8.29
C GLY A 165 5.52 9.84 -9.43
N PHE A 166 5.78 8.54 -9.56
CA PHE A 166 5.14 7.67 -10.56
C PHE A 166 3.61 7.71 -10.48
N SER A 167 3.04 7.68 -9.27
CA SER A 167 1.59 7.74 -9.06
C SER A 167 0.99 9.05 -9.62
N ARG A 168 1.65 10.21 -9.43
CA ARG A 168 1.20 11.49 -9.99
C ARG A 168 1.25 11.51 -11.52
N ASP A 169 2.33 11.03 -12.11
CA ASP A 169 2.50 11.00 -13.55
C ASP A 169 1.46 10.08 -14.19
N LEU A 170 1.28 8.88 -13.62
CA LEU A 170 0.27 7.93 -14.09
C LEU A 170 -1.16 8.49 -13.95
N ALA A 171 -1.45 9.26 -12.89
CA ALA A 171 -2.74 9.92 -12.72
C ALA A 171 -3.01 10.95 -13.82
N SER A 172 -1.99 11.69 -14.25
CA SER A 172 -2.11 12.70 -15.31
C SER A 172 -2.40 12.05 -16.68
N GLU A 173 -1.82 10.88 -16.94
CA GLU A 173 -2.05 10.13 -18.18
C GLU A 173 -3.40 9.42 -18.20
N LEU A 174 -3.75 8.74 -17.11
CA LEU A 174 -4.95 7.88 -17.05
C LEU A 174 -6.24 8.66 -16.72
N GLY A 175 -6.14 9.86 -16.20
CA GLY A 175 -7.30 10.69 -15.83
C GLY A 175 -8.24 10.97 -16.99
N THR A 176 -7.73 11.13 -18.21
CA THR A 176 -8.53 11.33 -19.43
C THR A 176 -9.40 10.12 -19.79
N TYR A 177 -9.09 8.95 -19.22
CA TYR A 177 -9.88 7.71 -19.37
C TYR A 177 -10.83 7.47 -18.19
N GLY A 178 -11.00 8.45 -17.28
CA GLY A 178 -11.84 8.27 -16.10
C GLY A 178 -11.24 7.38 -15.01
N ILE A 179 -9.92 7.17 -15.03
CA ILE A 179 -9.20 6.34 -14.07
C ILE A 179 -8.56 7.25 -13.02
N ARG A 180 -8.71 6.91 -11.75
CA ARG A 180 -8.05 7.59 -10.64
C ARG A 180 -6.80 6.83 -10.22
N VAL A 181 -5.74 7.57 -9.89
CA VAL A 181 -4.52 7.00 -9.30
C VAL A 181 -4.22 7.78 -8.03
N VAL A 182 -4.14 7.08 -6.91
CA VAL A 182 -3.93 7.70 -5.60
C VAL A 182 -2.90 6.90 -4.81
N ASN A 183 -1.96 7.58 -4.21
CA ASN A 183 -1.04 6.96 -3.27
C ASN A 183 -1.55 7.13 -1.83
N ILE A 184 -1.34 6.11 -1.00
CA ILE A 184 -1.60 6.16 0.45
C ILE A 184 -0.25 6.11 1.14
N ARG A 185 0.03 7.09 1.99
CA ARG A 185 1.23 7.09 2.84
C ARG A 185 0.83 6.68 4.24
N SER A 186 1.41 5.58 4.75
CA SER A 186 1.17 5.08 6.10
C SER A 186 2.32 5.41 7.05
N ALA A 187 2.06 5.44 8.35
CA ALA A 187 3.09 5.29 9.37
C ALA A 187 3.32 3.80 9.68
N GLY A 188 4.24 3.52 10.60
CA GLY A 188 4.38 2.19 11.17
C GLY A 188 3.11 1.81 11.92
N SER A 189 2.62 0.57 11.70
CA SER A 189 1.43 0.05 12.38
C SER A 189 1.84 -0.98 13.43
N PRO A 190 1.53 -0.78 14.71
CA PRO A 190 1.94 -1.69 15.81
C PRO A 190 1.43 -3.13 15.63
N ASP A 191 0.31 -3.31 14.95
CA ASP A 191 -0.33 -4.60 14.64
C ASP A 191 0.18 -5.24 13.33
N SER A 192 1.17 -4.65 12.66
CA SER A 192 1.80 -5.27 11.50
C SER A 192 2.81 -6.35 11.91
N SER A 193 2.96 -7.41 11.08
CA SER A 193 3.85 -8.53 11.41
C SER A 193 5.29 -8.11 11.77
N PRO A 194 5.95 -7.15 11.11
CA PRO A 194 7.28 -6.71 11.52
C PRO A 194 7.32 -6.10 12.92
N PHE A 195 6.31 -5.32 13.32
CA PHE A 195 6.24 -4.72 14.64
C PHE A 195 5.89 -5.76 15.72
N VAL A 196 4.95 -6.66 15.44
CA VAL A 196 4.59 -7.75 16.36
C VAL A 196 5.80 -8.64 16.63
N GLN A 197 6.51 -9.09 15.60
CA GLN A 197 7.74 -9.89 15.74
C GLN A 197 8.83 -9.16 16.52
N ALA A 198 8.97 -7.86 16.30
CA ALA A 198 9.95 -7.05 17.01
C ALA A 198 9.57 -6.85 18.50
N LEU A 199 8.28 -6.73 18.82
CA LEU A 199 7.76 -6.67 20.20
C LEU A 199 8.02 -7.99 20.96
N GLU A 200 7.78 -9.14 20.30
CA GLU A 200 8.05 -10.45 20.89
C GLU A 200 9.54 -10.65 21.23
N ASN A 201 10.43 -10.05 20.46
CA ASN A 201 11.88 -10.07 20.69
C ASN A 201 12.39 -9.06 21.75
N GLY A 202 11.51 -8.32 22.40
CA GLY A 202 11.82 -7.60 23.65
C GLY A 202 12.52 -6.23 23.51
N GLY A 203 12.47 -5.57 22.32
CA GLY A 203 13.23 -4.31 22.13
C GLY A 203 12.45 -3.10 21.60
N VAL A 204 11.15 -3.22 21.30
CA VAL A 204 10.44 -2.27 20.43
C VAL A 204 9.44 -1.37 21.16
N LYS A 205 9.10 -1.67 22.42
CA LYS A 205 8.09 -0.90 23.15
C LYS A 205 8.47 0.58 23.30
N GLU A 206 9.72 0.84 23.67
CA GLU A 206 10.26 2.20 23.80
C GLU A 206 10.33 2.90 22.43
N PHE A 207 10.67 2.16 21.38
CA PHE A 207 10.68 2.67 20.01
C PHE A 207 9.27 3.05 19.52
N ILE A 208 8.25 2.23 19.80
CA ILE A 208 6.85 2.54 19.46
C ILE A 208 6.40 3.80 20.20
N SER A 209 6.62 3.88 21.52
CA SER A 209 6.27 5.08 22.31
C SER A 209 6.92 6.35 21.75
N LYS A 210 8.16 6.24 21.28
CA LYS A 210 8.85 7.36 20.66
C LYS A 210 8.25 7.76 19.30
N LEU A 211 7.84 6.79 18.49
CA LEU A 211 7.12 7.06 17.26
C LEU A 211 5.77 7.73 17.52
N GLU A 212 5.03 7.28 18.53
CA GLU A 212 3.77 7.88 18.95
C GLU A 212 3.97 9.34 19.42
N GLU A 213 5.03 9.63 20.18
CA GLU A 213 5.38 10.99 20.59
C GLU A 213 5.59 11.94 19.40
N ASP A 214 6.09 11.43 18.28
CA ASP A 214 6.38 12.21 17.07
C ASP A 214 5.12 12.48 16.23
N THR A 215 3.98 11.83 16.51
CA THR A 215 2.72 12.07 15.80
C THR A 215 1.94 13.24 16.41
N MET A 216 1.04 13.86 15.63
CA MET A 216 0.10 14.86 16.15
C MET A 216 -0.95 14.24 17.08
N LEU A 217 -1.48 13.05 16.74
CA LEU A 217 -2.52 12.36 17.49
C LEU A 217 -1.99 11.59 18.71
N LYS A 218 -0.66 11.48 18.86
CA LYS A 218 0.00 10.71 19.92
C LYS A 218 -0.33 9.22 19.91
N GLU A 219 -0.60 8.70 18.74
CA GLU A 219 -0.86 7.30 18.46
C GLU A 219 -0.35 6.93 17.06
N LEU A 220 -0.20 5.65 16.77
CA LEU A 220 0.12 5.15 15.45
C LEU A 220 -1.13 4.56 14.80
N PRO A 221 -1.26 4.65 13.45
CA PRO A 221 -2.40 4.05 12.77
C PRO A 221 -2.31 2.51 12.83
N MET A 222 -3.42 1.87 13.09
CA MET A 222 -3.55 0.42 12.94
C MET A 222 -3.72 0.07 11.46
N MET A 223 -3.45 -1.18 11.08
CA MET A 223 -3.64 -1.61 9.69
C MET A 223 -5.07 -1.40 9.19
N VAL A 224 -6.06 -1.53 10.07
CA VAL A 224 -7.47 -1.30 9.72
C VAL A 224 -7.75 0.16 9.36
N ASP A 225 -7.06 1.12 9.96
CA ASP A 225 -7.25 2.55 9.64
C ASP A 225 -6.79 2.84 8.21
N ILE A 226 -5.65 2.27 7.82
CA ILE A 226 -5.13 2.37 6.45
C ILE A 226 -6.06 1.65 5.46
N ALA A 227 -6.59 0.48 5.84
CA ALA A 227 -7.52 -0.28 5.02
C ALA A 227 -8.86 0.43 4.84
N ASN A 228 -9.36 1.15 5.86
CA ASN A 228 -10.55 1.98 5.76
C ASN A 228 -10.37 3.14 4.78
N VAL A 229 -9.23 3.83 4.84
CA VAL A 229 -8.89 4.88 3.88
C VAL A 229 -8.76 4.31 2.46
N ALA A 230 -8.09 3.17 2.29
CA ALA A 230 -8.01 2.49 1.00
C ALA A 230 -9.41 2.14 0.45
N THR A 231 -10.32 1.69 1.31
CA THR A 231 -11.71 1.36 0.97
C THR A 231 -12.50 2.59 0.51
N PHE A 232 -12.37 3.70 1.24
CA PHE A 232 -12.97 4.98 0.82
C PHE A 232 -12.43 5.43 -0.54
N LEU A 233 -11.10 5.43 -0.72
CA LEU A 233 -10.46 5.83 -1.96
C LEU A 233 -10.82 4.93 -3.14
N ALA A 234 -11.04 3.63 -2.89
CA ALA A 234 -11.48 2.66 -3.89
C ALA A 234 -12.94 2.88 -4.32
N SER A 235 -13.75 3.54 -3.51
CA SER A 235 -15.18 3.73 -3.74
C SER A 235 -15.48 4.93 -4.64
N ASP A 236 -16.72 4.99 -5.11
CA ASP A 236 -17.23 6.11 -5.89
C ASP A 236 -17.37 7.42 -5.06
N LEU A 237 -17.35 7.32 -3.72
CA LEU A 237 -17.33 8.46 -2.80
C LEU A 237 -16.08 9.34 -2.97
N ALA A 238 -14.96 8.74 -3.38
CA ALA A 238 -13.71 9.43 -3.67
C ALA A 238 -13.56 9.84 -5.14
N GLY A 239 -14.65 9.92 -5.90
CA GLY A 239 -14.67 10.07 -7.36
C GLY A 239 -13.96 11.30 -7.92
N LYS A 240 -13.56 12.27 -7.09
CA LYS A 240 -12.81 13.47 -7.49
C LYS A 240 -11.41 13.55 -6.89
N ILE A 241 -10.93 12.44 -6.27
CA ILE A 241 -9.59 12.36 -5.68
C ILE A 241 -8.70 11.55 -6.61
N THR A 242 -7.67 12.19 -7.19
CA THR A 242 -6.65 11.56 -8.05
C THR A 242 -5.38 12.41 -8.05
N GLY A 243 -4.22 11.81 -8.36
CA GLY A 243 -2.93 12.49 -8.48
C GLY A 243 -2.33 12.99 -7.17
N VAL A 244 -2.82 12.51 -6.03
CA VAL A 244 -2.40 12.94 -4.68
C VAL A 244 -1.92 11.77 -3.85
N THR A 245 -1.14 12.08 -2.82
CA THR A 245 -0.84 11.17 -1.71
C THR A 245 -1.73 11.53 -0.53
N ILE A 246 -2.50 10.57 -0.05
CA ILE A 246 -3.31 10.68 1.16
C ILE A 246 -2.51 10.15 2.34
N ASP A 247 -2.34 11.00 3.34
CA ASP A 247 -1.51 10.73 4.49
C ASP A 247 -2.32 10.08 5.63
N VAL A 248 -1.92 8.89 6.04
CA VAL A 248 -2.52 8.11 7.14
C VAL A 248 -1.43 7.82 8.16
N THR A 249 -0.84 8.88 8.71
CA THR A 249 0.34 8.82 9.57
C THR A 249 0.11 9.42 10.96
N CYS A 250 -1.14 9.64 11.33
CA CYS A 250 -1.50 10.37 12.56
C CYS A 250 -0.82 11.74 12.67
N GLY A 251 -0.48 12.33 11.52
CA GLY A 251 0.13 13.65 11.41
C GLY A 251 1.66 13.67 11.49
N THR A 252 2.36 12.53 11.47
CA THR A 252 3.84 12.50 11.53
C THR A 252 4.48 13.35 10.43
N THR A 253 3.97 13.28 9.21
CA THR A 253 4.54 14.00 8.05
C THR A 253 4.23 15.49 8.02
N ALA A 254 3.26 15.93 8.80
CA ALA A 254 2.83 17.34 8.88
C ALA A 254 3.14 17.99 10.26
N GLY A 255 3.56 17.19 11.24
CA GLY A 255 3.88 17.65 12.58
C GLY A 255 5.29 18.21 12.69
N LEU A 256 5.52 18.98 13.75
CA LEU A 256 6.86 19.38 14.16
C LEU A 256 7.51 18.20 14.90
N ASN A 257 8.60 17.67 14.36
CA ASN A 257 9.38 16.58 14.98
C ASN A 257 10.23 17.05 16.18
N SER A 258 9.89 18.18 16.77
CA SER A 258 10.54 18.73 17.97
C SER A 258 9.51 19.21 18.97
N LYS A 259 9.79 19.04 20.26
CA LYS A 259 9.00 19.64 21.32
C LYS A 259 9.07 21.17 21.19
N VAL A 260 8.07 21.75 20.58
CA VAL A 260 7.89 23.20 20.64
C VAL A 260 7.41 23.51 22.05
N ALA A 261 8.22 24.23 22.83
CA ALA A 261 7.79 24.73 24.12
C ALA A 261 6.52 25.57 23.90
N ALA A 262 5.46 25.25 24.63
CA ALA A 262 4.25 26.07 24.62
C ALA A 262 4.63 27.51 24.93
N ILE A 263 4.36 28.43 24.00
CA ILE A 263 4.49 29.85 24.27
C ILE A 263 3.30 30.20 25.17
N PRO A 264 3.53 30.58 26.43
CA PRO A 264 2.41 31.03 27.26
C PRO A 264 1.87 32.33 26.69
N PHE A 265 0.75 32.26 26.03
CA PHE A 265 -0.03 33.45 25.71
C PHE A 265 -0.50 34.03 27.07
N ARG A 266 0.01 35.21 27.43
CA ARG A 266 -0.48 36.01 28.57
C ARG A 266 -1.74 36.76 28.13
#